data_a31b52654cb5a5c5bcbc4465984a5a61
#
_entry.id   a31b52654cb5a5c5bcbc4465984a5a61
#
_cell.length_a   1.000
_cell.length_b   1.000
_cell.length_c   1.000
_cell.angle_alpha   90.00
_cell.angle_beta   90.00
_cell.angle_gamma   90.00
#
_symmetry.space_group_name_H-M   'P 1'
#
loop_
_entity.id
_entity.type
_entity.pdbx_description
1 polymer ?
#
loop_
_entity_poly.entity_id
_entity_poly.type
_entity_poly.pdbx_seq_one_letter_code
_entity_poly.pdbx_strand_id
1 'polypeptide(L)'
;QLLLKGGYIRRVNSGIYAYMPIMLRVIEKISNIIEKELNDNHCSKLLLPQLHPAELWKKSERWEGYTAGEGIMFNLKDRQGKEFGLAPTHEEVITSIASEMINSYKQLPLCFYQIQTKFRDEIRPRFGLMRSREFIMKDAYSFHSSKEDLSSFYEKMEKAYENIFKNCGLDTVGVDADSGAIGGAASK
;
A
#
# COMPACT_ATOMS: atom_id res chain seq x y z
N GLN A 1 -2.57 6.21 -22.64
CA GLN A 1 -3.06 5.89 -24.02
C GLN A 1 -2.33 4.68 -24.63
N LEU A 2 -1.00 4.56 -24.51
CA LEU A 2 -0.22 3.45 -25.08
C LEU A 2 -0.66 2.08 -24.56
N LEU A 3 -0.87 1.93 -23.26
CA LEU A 3 -1.34 0.67 -22.66
C LEU A 3 -2.72 0.23 -23.18
N LEU A 4 -3.62 1.18 -23.41
CA LEU A 4 -4.93 0.91 -24.01
C LEU A 4 -4.79 0.47 -25.48
N LYS A 5 -4.01 1.22 -26.27
CA LYS A 5 -3.76 0.91 -27.69
C LYS A 5 -3.03 -0.43 -27.86
N GLY A 6 -2.04 -0.69 -27.02
CA GLY A 6 -1.26 -1.93 -27.03
C GLY A 6 -1.98 -3.15 -26.46
N GLY A 7 -3.21 -3.01 -25.96
CA GLY A 7 -3.99 -4.13 -25.44
C GLY A 7 -3.54 -4.63 -24.05
N TYR A 8 -2.75 -3.85 -23.32
CA TYR A 8 -2.30 -4.18 -21.97
C TYR A 8 -3.42 -4.06 -20.93
N ILE A 9 -4.25 -3.03 -21.07
CA ILE A 9 -5.38 -2.76 -20.16
C ILE A 9 -6.66 -2.48 -20.96
N ARG A 10 -7.81 -2.64 -20.29
CA ARG A 10 -9.11 -2.17 -20.78
C ARG A 10 -9.77 -1.33 -19.70
N ARG A 11 -10.36 -0.22 -20.10
CA ARG A 11 -11.10 0.64 -19.19
C ARG A 11 -12.49 0.04 -18.95
N VAL A 12 -12.80 -0.24 -17.70
CA VAL A 12 -14.13 -0.65 -17.25
C VAL A 12 -14.96 0.57 -16.89
N ASN A 13 -14.38 1.48 -16.09
CA ASN A 13 -14.97 2.76 -15.73
C ASN A 13 -13.86 3.80 -15.44
N SER A 14 -14.23 5.01 -15.05
CA SER A 14 -13.28 6.04 -14.66
C SER A 14 -12.44 5.58 -13.45
N GLY A 15 -11.12 5.46 -13.65
CA GLY A 15 -10.20 4.97 -12.62
C GLY A 15 -10.29 3.47 -12.31
N ILE A 16 -10.99 2.67 -13.13
CA ILE A 16 -11.12 1.23 -12.97
C ILE A 16 -10.71 0.55 -14.27
N TYR A 17 -9.73 -0.34 -14.21
CA TYR A 17 -9.13 -0.99 -15.38
C TYR A 17 -9.00 -2.50 -15.19
N ALA A 18 -9.33 -3.25 -16.24
CA ALA A 18 -8.97 -4.65 -16.35
C ALA A 18 -7.52 -4.76 -16.86
N TYR A 19 -6.72 -5.59 -16.21
CA TYR A 19 -5.38 -5.95 -16.65
C TYR A 19 -5.46 -7.17 -17.56
N MET A 20 -5.00 -7.01 -18.80
CA MET A 20 -5.03 -8.07 -19.79
C MET A 20 -3.86 -9.05 -19.62
N PRO A 21 -3.86 -10.26 -20.23
CA PRO A 21 -2.83 -11.27 -19.98
C PRO A 21 -1.39 -10.77 -20.16
N ILE A 22 -1.14 -9.92 -21.15
CA ILE A 22 0.18 -9.33 -21.37
C ILE A 22 0.58 -8.38 -20.20
N MET A 23 -0.39 -7.64 -19.67
CA MET A 23 -0.14 -6.75 -18.53
C MET A 23 0.12 -7.55 -17.23
N LEU A 24 -0.55 -8.68 -17.03
CA LEU A 24 -0.30 -9.55 -15.89
C LEU A 24 1.15 -10.04 -15.88
N ARG A 25 1.70 -10.43 -17.04
CA ARG A 25 3.12 -10.80 -17.15
C ARG A 25 4.07 -9.67 -16.74
N VAL A 26 3.71 -8.42 -17.06
CA VAL A 26 4.49 -7.24 -16.63
C VAL A 26 4.39 -7.05 -15.12
N ILE A 27 3.18 -7.15 -14.56
CA ILE A 27 2.94 -7.04 -13.12
C ILE A 27 3.71 -8.13 -12.37
N GLU A 28 3.69 -9.37 -12.83
CA GLU A 28 4.44 -10.48 -12.24
C GLU A 28 5.95 -10.23 -12.25
N LYS A 29 6.51 -9.73 -13.35
CA LYS A 29 7.94 -9.39 -13.44
C LYS A 29 8.30 -8.27 -12.45
N ILE A 30 7.50 -7.22 -12.37
CA ILE A 30 7.72 -6.12 -11.41
C ILE A 30 7.59 -6.65 -9.99
N SER A 31 6.58 -7.48 -9.71
CA SER A 31 6.38 -8.09 -8.40
C SER A 31 7.59 -8.93 -7.99
N ASN A 32 8.14 -9.74 -8.88
CA ASN A 32 9.33 -10.56 -8.60
C ASN A 32 10.57 -9.70 -8.29
N ILE A 33 10.76 -8.57 -8.96
CA ILE A 33 11.83 -7.62 -8.65
C ILE A 33 11.65 -7.04 -7.23
N ILE A 34 10.43 -6.61 -6.91
CA ILE A 34 10.10 -6.06 -5.59
C ILE A 34 10.27 -7.11 -4.50
N GLU A 35 9.73 -8.32 -4.71
CA GLU A 35 9.79 -9.42 -3.74
C GLU A 35 11.23 -9.83 -3.44
N LYS A 36 12.05 -9.94 -4.48
CA LYS A 36 13.47 -10.26 -4.31
C LYS A 36 14.16 -9.23 -3.42
N GLU A 37 14.01 -7.95 -3.73
CA GLU A 37 14.67 -6.87 -2.98
C GLU A 37 14.18 -6.80 -1.53
N LEU A 38 12.86 -6.95 -1.28
CA LEU A 38 12.32 -6.93 0.07
C LEU A 38 12.71 -8.16 0.88
N ASN A 39 12.76 -9.34 0.27
CA ASN A 39 13.22 -10.56 0.92
C ASN A 39 14.72 -10.48 1.28
N ASP A 40 15.54 -9.92 0.39
CA ASP A 40 16.98 -9.69 0.64
C ASP A 40 17.18 -8.70 1.83
N ASN A 41 16.20 -7.84 2.10
CA ASN A 41 16.17 -6.94 3.26
C ASN A 41 15.39 -7.51 4.47
N HIS A 42 15.17 -8.84 4.51
CA HIS A 42 14.51 -9.57 5.59
C HIS A 42 13.07 -9.15 5.87
N CYS A 43 12.36 -8.62 4.89
CA CYS A 43 10.92 -8.37 4.97
C CYS A 43 10.16 -9.66 4.65
N SER A 44 9.12 -9.96 5.42
CA SER A 44 8.27 -11.14 5.24
C SER A 44 7.00 -10.80 4.47
N LYS A 45 6.73 -11.58 3.41
CA LYS A 45 5.50 -11.40 2.62
C LYS A 45 4.30 -11.95 3.37
N LEU A 46 3.18 -11.21 3.34
CA LEU A 46 1.89 -11.63 3.86
C LEU A 46 0.75 -11.18 2.92
N LEU A 47 -0.48 -11.48 3.26
CA LEU A 47 -1.67 -11.01 2.55
C LEU A 47 -2.73 -10.62 3.58
N LEU A 48 -3.10 -9.35 3.59
CA LEU A 48 -4.09 -8.78 4.52
C LEU A 48 -5.48 -8.68 3.88
N PRO A 49 -6.57 -8.70 4.65
CA PRO A 49 -7.92 -8.54 4.12
C PRO A 49 -8.12 -7.15 3.50
N GLN A 50 -8.95 -7.08 2.46
CA GLN A 50 -9.33 -5.82 1.81
C GLN A 50 -10.56 -5.18 2.43
N LEU A 51 -11.40 -5.99 3.07
CA LEU A 51 -12.61 -5.52 3.75
C LEU A 51 -12.27 -5.27 5.22
N HIS A 52 -12.25 -4.00 5.59
CA HIS A 52 -11.88 -3.55 6.93
C HIS A 52 -13.12 -3.22 7.76
N PRO A 53 -13.27 -3.80 8.97
CA PRO A 53 -14.29 -3.33 9.92
C PRO A 53 -14.05 -1.86 10.28
N ALA A 54 -15.13 -1.07 10.34
CA ALA A 54 -15.06 0.34 10.72
C ALA A 54 -14.46 0.55 12.13
N GLU A 55 -14.62 -0.42 13.03
CA GLU A 55 -14.10 -0.36 14.39
C GLU A 55 -12.59 -0.18 14.46
N LEU A 56 -11.83 -0.78 13.55
CA LEU A 56 -10.37 -0.59 13.48
C LEU A 56 -10.00 0.87 13.20
N TRP A 57 -10.70 1.48 12.26
CA TRP A 57 -10.49 2.88 11.85
C TRP A 57 -11.05 3.88 12.86
N LYS A 58 -12.12 3.52 13.56
CA LYS A 58 -12.66 4.31 14.70
C LYS A 58 -11.70 4.29 15.87
N LYS A 59 -11.05 3.15 16.14
CA LYS A 59 -10.03 3.02 17.19
C LYS A 59 -8.79 3.87 16.92
N SER A 60 -8.40 4.08 15.67
CA SER A 60 -7.31 4.98 15.27
C SER A 60 -7.75 6.43 15.05
N GLU A 61 -9.05 6.74 15.27
CA GLU A 61 -9.66 8.05 15.06
C GLU A 61 -9.60 8.55 13.60
N ARG A 62 -9.39 7.60 12.64
CA ARG A 62 -9.23 7.92 11.22
C ARG A 62 -10.49 7.68 10.38
N TRP A 63 -11.53 7.03 10.94
CA TRP A 63 -12.74 6.66 10.19
C TRP A 63 -13.41 7.87 9.51
N GLU A 64 -13.71 8.92 10.29
CA GLU A 64 -14.39 10.11 9.78
C GLU A 64 -13.55 10.84 8.70
N GLY A 65 -12.25 10.99 8.91
CA GLY A 65 -11.35 11.62 7.94
C GLY A 65 -11.22 10.85 6.63
N TYR A 66 -11.49 9.54 6.64
CA TYR A 66 -11.38 8.71 5.45
C TYR A 66 -12.72 8.45 4.74
N THR A 67 -13.86 8.66 5.41
CA THR A 67 -15.20 8.34 4.87
C THR A 67 -16.08 9.55 4.67
N ALA A 68 -15.81 10.68 5.33
CA ALA A 68 -16.61 11.90 5.24
C ALA A 68 -15.93 12.97 4.39
N GLY A 69 -16.70 13.85 3.79
CA GLY A 69 -16.21 14.98 3.00
C GLY A 69 -15.37 14.54 1.78
N GLU A 70 -14.10 14.92 1.77
CA GLU A 70 -13.13 14.51 0.74
C GLU A 70 -12.42 13.18 1.07
N GLY A 71 -12.98 12.39 1.96
CA GLY A 71 -12.45 11.07 2.33
C GLY A 71 -12.31 10.14 1.13
N ILE A 72 -11.25 9.33 1.15
CA ILE A 72 -10.86 8.48 0.02
C ILE A 72 -11.24 7.01 0.19
N MET A 73 -11.96 6.65 1.26
CA MET A 73 -12.36 5.27 1.51
C MET A 73 -13.77 5.00 1.00
N PHE A 74 -13.91 3.99 0.14
CA PHE A 74 -15.20 3.40 -0.13
C PHE A 74 -15.72 2.73 1.14
N ASN A 75 -16.91 3.12 1.61
CA ASN A 75 -17.56 2.52 2.76
C ASN A 75 -18.86 1.81 2.36
N LEU A 76 -19.22 0.80 3.10
CA LEU A 76 -20.41 -0.02 2.87
C LEU A 76 -20.93 -0.60 4.21
N LYS A 77 -22.16 -1.09 4.16
CA LYS A 77 -22.77 -1.81 5.27
C LYS A 77 -23.06 -3.26 4.88
N ASP A 78 -22.84 -4.17 5.80
CA ASP A 78 -23.25 -5.56 5.60
C ASP A 78 -24.78 -5.71 5.81
N ARG A 79 -25.29 -6.95 5.66
CA ARG A 79 -26.71 -7.26 5.83
C ARG A 79 -27.22 -7.06 7.28
N GLN A 80 -26.31 -6.96 8.25
CA GLN A 80 -26.62 -6.70 9.66
C GLN A 80 -26.50 -5.21 10.01
N GLY A 81 -26.15 -4.35 9.03
CA GLY A 81 -25.95 -2.92 9.23
C GLY A 81 -24.58 -2.54 9.79
N LYS A 82 -23.63 -3.48 9.92
CA LYS A 82 -22.26 -3.18 10.33
C LYS A 82 -21.51 -2.45 9.23
N GLU A 83 -20.73 -1.45 9.63
CA GLU A 83 -19.96 -0.62 8.71
C GLU A 83 -18.59 -1.24 8.39
N PHE A 84 -18.22 -1.16 7.13
CA PHE A 84 -16.94 -1.60 6.59
C PHE A 84 -16.38 -0.57 5.61
N GLY A 85 -15.06 -0.61 5.39
CA GLY A 85 -14.40 0.13 4.33
C GLY A 85 -13.60 -0.80 3.43
N LEU A 86 -13.47 -0.44 2.14
CA LEU A 86 -12.49 -1.07 1.26
C LEU A 86 -11.14 -0.40 1.47
N ALA A 87 -10.11 -1.20 1.70
CA ALA A 87 -8.80 -0.77 2.13
C ALA A 87 -8.12 0.26 1.20
N PRO A 88 -7.95 1.52 1.59
CA PRO A 88 -7.07 2.48 0.92
C PRO A 88 -5.60 2.29 1.33
N THR A 89 -5.38 1.72 2.49
CA THR A 89 -4.11 1.38 3.14
C THR A 89 -4.36 0.35 4.25
N HIS A 90 -3.32 -0.18 4.92
CA HIS A 90 -3.50 -1.31 5.87
C HIS A 90 -2.83 -1.08 7.25
N GLU A 91 -2.48 0.16 7.62
CA GLU A 91 -1.84 0.44 8.91
C GLU A 91 -2.65 -0.09 10.08
N GLU A 92 -3.97 0.09 10.07
CA GLU A 92 -4.86 -0.35 11.16
C GLU A 92 -4.85 -1.86 11.31
N VAL A 93 -4.96 -2.59 10.21
CA VAL A 93 -5.02 -4.05 10.21
C VAL A 93 -3.69 -4.65 10.64
N ILE A 94 -2.58 -4.20 10.03
CA ILE A 94 -1.26 -4.76 10.36
C ILE A 94 -0.84 -4.43 11.79
N THR A 95 -1.18 -3.24 12.29
CA THR A 95 -0.92 -2.86 13.69
C THR A 95 -1.71 -3.71 14.66
N SER A 96 -2.99 -3.99 14.36
CA SER A 96 -3.80 -4.89 15.17
C SER A 96 -3.19 -6.30 15.23
N ILE A 97 -2.83 -6.87 14.09
CA ILE A 97 -2.18 -8.18 14.02
C ILE A 97 -0.84 -8.18 14.76
N ALA A 98 0.00 -7.17 14.53
CA ALA A 98 1.30 -7.06 15.19
C ALA A 98 1.15 -6.95 16.72
N SER A 99 0.15 -6.23 17.22
CA SER A 99 -0.12 -6.12 18.66
C SER A 99 -0.50 -7.44 19.32
N GLU A 100 -1.06 -8.38 18.58
CA GLU A 100 -1.39 -9.73 19.05
C GLU A 100 -0.18 -10.69 18.97
N MET A 101 0.69 -10.50 17.97
CA MET A 101 1.82 -11.39 17.69
C MET A 101 3.08 -11.01 18.47
N ILE A 102 3.34 -9.72 18.68
CA ILE A 102 4.56 -9.23 19.31
C ILE A 102 4.37 -9.19 20.82
N ASN A 103 4.95 -10.19 21.50
CA ASN A 103 4.88 -10.34 22.95
C ASN A 103 6.19 -9.94 23.66
N SER A 104 7.24 -9.63 22.90
CA SER A 104 8.54 -9.26 23.44
C SER A 104 9.30 -8.35 22.45
N TYR A 105 10.02 -7.36 23.00
CA TYR A 105 10.90 -6.50 22.21
C TYR A 105 12.02 -7.30 21.49
N LYS A 106 12.33 -8.51 21.97
CA LYS A 106 13.30 -9.42 21.31
C LYS A 106 12.84 -9.94 19.96
N GLN A 107 11.55 -9.81 19.64
CA GLN A 107 11.00 -10.17 18.33
C GLN A 107 11.17 -9.04 17.29
N LEU A 108 11.62 -7.86 17.73
CA LEU A 108 11.86 -6.71 16.88
C LEU A 108 13.34 -6.62 16.44
N PRO A 109 13.66 -6.04 15.29
CA PRO A 109 12.72 -5.46 14.33
C PRO A 109 11.97 -6.51 13.48
N LEU A 110 10.77 -6.16 13.03
CA LEU A 110 9.98 -6.94 12.08
C LEU A 110 9.60 -6.06 10.90
N CYS A 111 9.61 -6.62 9.70
CA CYS A 111 9.06 -5.97 8.51
C CYS A 111 8.15 -6.95 7.77
N PHE A 112 6.93 -6.51 7.48
CA PHE A 112 5.96 -7.23 6.67
C PHE A 112 5.65 -6.43 5.40
N TYR A 113 5.36 -7.11 4.30
CA TYR A 113 4.92 -6.46 3.07
C TYR A 113 3.89 -7.29 2.33
N GLN A 114 3.14 -6.62 1.49
CA GLN A 114 2.23 -7.25 0.54
C GLN A 114 2.28 -6.55 -0.82
N ILE A 115 1.84 -7.26 -1.85
CA ILE A 115 1.53 -6.70 -3.16
C ILE A 115 0.08 -7.05 -3.41
N GLN A 116 -0.80 -6.06 -3.34
CA GLN A 116 -2.23 -6.29 -3.32
C GLN A 116 -3.01 -5.07 -3.82
N THR A 117 -4.24 -5.32 -4.26
CA THR A 117 -5.21 -4.28 -4.64
C THR A 117 -5.48 -3.32 -3.49
N LYS A 118 -5.60 -2.05 -3.81
CA LYS A 118 -6.10 -0.99 -2.94
C LYS A 118 -7.28 -0.29 -3.61
N PHE A 119 -8.10 0.32 -2.79
CA PHE A 119 -9.28 1.07 -3.22
C PHE A 119 -9.22 2.49 -2.70
N ARG A 120 -9.36 3.47 -3.58
CA ARG A 120 -9.46 4.88 -3.20
C ARG A 120 -10.57 5.56 -4.00
N ASP A 121 -11.52 6.17 -3.31
CA ASP A 121 -12.61 6.90 -3.94
C ASP A 121 -12.12 8.25 -4.49
N GLU A 122 -11.27 8.16 -5.49
CA GLU A 122 -10.71 9.33 -6.16
C GLU A 122 -11.81 10.12 -6.88
N ILE A 123 -11.97 11.38 -6.49
CA ILE A 123 -12.95 12.28 -7.12
C ILE A 123 -12.62 12.51 -8.60
N ARG A 124 -11.33 12.65 -8.92
CA ARG A 124 -10.83 12.91 -10.27
C ARG A 124 -9.73 11.94 -10.68
N PRO A 125 -10.07 10.68 -11.02
CA PRO A 125 -9.09 9.75 -11.57
C PRO A 125 -8.48 10.30 -12.86
N ARG A 126 -7.15 10.22 -12.98
CA ARG A 126 -6.41 10.77 -14.13
C ARG A 126 -5.08 10.06 -14.33
N PHE A 127 -4.46 10.33 -15.48
CA PHE A 127 -3.17 9.73 -15.86
C PHE A 127 -3.18 8.20 -15.94
N GLY A 128 -4.33 7.60 -16.32
CA GLY A 128 -4.49 6.15 -16.46
C GLY A 128 -4.29 5.42 -15.14
N LEU A 129 -3.30 4.54 -15.07
CA LEU A 129 -3.00 3.74 -13.87
C LEU A 129 -2.34 4.54 -12.73
N MET A 130 -1.86 5.77 -12.99
CA MET A 130 -1.14 6.57 -11.98
C MET A 130 -2.05 7.06 -10.84
N ARG A 131 -3.32 7.39 -11.16
CA ARG A 131 -4.31 7.83 -10.19
C ARG A 131 -5.66 7.22 -10.50
N SER A 132 -5.88 6.04 -9.98
CA SER A 132 -7.05 5.19 -10.21
C SER A 132 -7.78 4.90 -8.91
N ARG A 133 -9.00 4.34 -9.02
CA ARG A 133 -9.85 3.98 -7.87
C ARG A 133 -9.57 2.59 -7.34
N GLU A 134 -9.12 1.72 -8.22
CA GLU A 134 -8.69 0.36 -7.92
C GLU A 134 -7.34 0.14 -8.58
N PHE A 135 -6.33 -0.27 -7.80
CA PHE A 135 -4.95 -0.43 -8.27
C PHE A 135 -4.17 -1.38 -7.39
N ILE A 136 -3.08 -1.92 -7.92
CA ILE A 136 -2.17 -2.79 -7.17
C ILE A 136 -1.07 -1.93 -6.55
N MET A 137 -0.81 -2.14 -5.26
CA MET A 137 0.24 -1.46 -4.50
C MET A 137 1.11 -2.49 -3.79
N LYS A 138 2.43 -2.23 -3.76
CA LYS A 138 3.29 -2.80 -2.74
C LYS A 138 3.27 -1.85 -1.55
N ASP A 139 2.88 -2.36 -0.40
CA ASP A 139 2.98 -1.68 0.89
C ASP A 139 3.77 -2.53 1.88
N ALA A 140 4.61 -1.88 2.67
CA ALA A 140 5.45 -2.52 3.68
C ALA A 140 5.32 -1.77 5.01
N TYR A 141 5.38 -2.52 6.10
CA TYR A 141 5.16 -2.05 7.46
C TYR A 141 6.23 -2.63 8.36
N SER A 142 6.96 -1.78 9.06
CA SER A 142 8.03 -2.20 9.95
C SER A 142 7.78 -1.77 11.39
N PHE A 143 8.24 -2.59 12.32
CA PHE A 143 8.07 -2.42 13.76
C PHE A 143 9.45 -2.47 14.42
N HIS A 144 9.75 -1.49 15.24
CA HIS A 144 11.08 -1.25 15.81
C HIS A 144 11.02 -1.02 17.31
N SER A 145 12.11 -1.35 18.02
CA SER A 145 12.22 -1.11 19.46
C SER A 145 12.78 0.28 19.81
N SER A 146 13.41 0.96 18.85
CA SER A 146 13.95 2.32 19.03
C SER A 146 13.82 3.16 17.76
N LYS A 147 13.97 4.48 17.91
CA LYS A 147 13.97 5.43 16.78
C LYS A 147 15.22 5.27 15.91
N GLU A 148 16.35 4.96 16.52
CA GLU A 148 17.64 4.75 15.84
C GLU A 148 17.55 3.54 14.90
N ASP A 149 16.96 2.44 15.40
CA ASP A 149 16.72 1.22 14.59
C ASP A 149 15.76 1.52 13.43
N LEU A 150 14.65 2.24 13.70
CA LEU A 150 13.72 2.69 12.67
C LEU A 150 14.42 3.54 11.59
N SER A 151 15.23 4.52 12.00
CA SER A 151 15.93 5.41 11.05
C SER A 151 16.92 4.63 10.19
N SER A 152 17.69 3.73 10.79
CA SER A 152 18.61 2.85 10.04
C SER A 152 17.86 1.94 9.04
N PHE A 153 16.71 1.42 9.43
CA PHE A 153 15.89 0.60 8.54
C PHE A 153 15.27 1.44 7.41
N TYR A 154 14.85 2.67 7.70
CA TYR A 154 14.31 3.59 6.69
C TYR A 154 15.33 3.88 5.59
N GLU A 155 16.60 4.14 5.93
CA GLU A 155 17.70 4.31 4.97
C GLU A 155 17.94 3.05 4.12
N LYS A 156 17.83 1.86 4.73
CA LYS A 156 17.92 0.58 4.00
C LYS A 156 16.76 0.44 3.00
N MET A 157 15.56 0.83 3.40
CA MET A 157 14.39 0.79 2.51
C MET A 157 14.48 1.80 1.37
N GLU A 158 15.04 2.98 1.62
CA GLU A 158 15.34 3.96 0.55
C GLU A 158 16.25 3.32 -0.50
N LYS A 159 17.33 2.68 -0.06
CA LYS A 159 18.25 1.97 -0.97
C LYS A 159 17.58 0.81 -1.72
N ALA A 160 16.72 0.08 -1.03
CA ALA A 160 15.93 -0.99 -1.66
C ALA A 160 15.02 -0.44 -2.76
N TYR A 161 14.39 0.70 -2.56
CA TYR A 161 13.56 1.34 -3.59
C TYR A 161 14.38 1.82 -4.78
N GLU A 162 15.54 2.43 -4.58
CA GLU A 162 16.46 2.78 -5.68
C GLU A 162 16.79 1.55 -6.53
N ASN A 163 17.12 0.42 -5.88
CA ASN A 163 17.43 -0.83 -6.56
C ASN A 163 16.21 -1.37 -7.34
N ILE A 164 15.02 -1.34 -6.74
CA ILE A 164 13.76 -1.76 -7.41
C ILE A 164 13.54 -0.94 -8.67
N PHE A 165 13.59 0.38 -8.58
CA PHE A 165 13.38 1.26 -9.74
C PHE A 165 14.45 1.06 -10.82
N LYS A 166 15.71 0.97 -10.43
CA LYS A 166 16.82 0.66 -11.34
C LYS A 166 16.62 -0.67 -12.08
N ASN A 167 16.22 -1.71 -11.36
CA ASN A 167 15.95 -3.03 -11.94
C ASN A 167 14.68 -3.05 -12.82
N CYS A 168 13.77 -2.08 -12.64
CA CYS A 168 12.66 -1.83 -13.55
C CYS A 168 13.05 -0.94 -14.75
N GLY A 169 14.31 -0.51 -14.86
CA GLY A 169 14.81 0.36 -15.95
C GLY A 169 14.40 1.83 -15.80
N LEU A 170 14.16 2.29 -14.58
CA LEU A 170 13.74 3.65 -14.26
C LEU A 170 14.88 4.39 -13.51
N ASP A 171 15.21 5.58 -13.99
CA ASP A 171 16.05 6.53 -13.27
C ASP A 171 15.14 7.36 -12.34
N THR A 172 15.43 7.32 -11.05
CA THR A 172 14.61 8.00 -10.02
C THR A 172 15.49 8.80 -9.07
N VAL A 173 14.90 9.83 -8.48
CA VAL A 173 15.53 10.68 -7.46
C VAL A 173 14.57 10.72 -6.27
N GLY A 174 15.08 10.40 -5.08
CA GLY A 174 14.35 10.59 -3.83
C GLY A 174 14.17 12.07 -3.53
N VAL A 175 12.97 12.47 -3.14
CA VAL A 175 12.64 13.85 -2.74
C VAL A 175 11.86 13.82 -1.43
N ASP A 176 12.09 14.81 -0.58
CA ASP A 176 11.30 14.98 0.63
C ASP A 176 9.85 15.30 0.26
N ALA A 177 8.92 14.68 0.95
CA ALA A 177 7.49 14.82 0.70
C ALA A 177 6.72 15.12 1.98
N ASP A 178 5.51 15.65 1.83
CA ASP A 178 4.54 15.81 2.92
C ASP A 178 3.96 14.43 3.28
N SER A 179 3.89 14.13 4.58
CA SER A 179 3.31 12.88 5.08
C SER A 179 1.79 12.78 4.87
N GLY A 180 1.11 13.90 4.58
CA GLY A 180 -0.32 13.96 4.29
C GLY A 180 -1.20 13.43 5.43
N ALA A 181 -2.34 12.84 5.05
CA ALA A 181 -3.32 12.28 5.99
C ALA A 181 -2.82 11.05 6.75
N ILE A 182 -1.74 10.40 6.30
CA ILE A 182 -1.14 9.26 6.98
C ILE A 182 -0.38 9.74 8.24
N GLY A 183 0.18 10.95 8.19
CA GLY A 183 0.97 11.52 9.27
C GLY A 183 2.39 10.97 9.32
N GLY A 184 3.17 11.42 10.29
CA GLY A 184 4.57 11.03 10.48
C GLY A 184 5.52 12.22 10.47
N ALA A 185 6.75 12.02 10.96
CA ALA A 185 7.76 13.08 11.11
C ALA A 185 8.55 13.33 9.81
N ALA A 186 8.60 12.39 8.90
CA ALA A 186 9.32 12.48 7.63
C ALA A 186 8.66 11.62 6.56
N SER A 187 8.79 12.04 5.31
CA SER A 187 8.34 11.29 4.11
C SER A 187 9.29 11.60 2.94
N LYS A 188 9.53 10.59 2.12
CA LYS A 188 10.29 10.70 0.85
C LYS A 188 9.51 10.10 -0.29
#